data_1cfe7898caa9d7d22e7fc526138a9728
#
_entry.id   1cfe7898caa9d7d22e7fc526138a9728
#
_cell.length_a   1.000
_cell.length_b   1.000
_cell.length_c   1.000
_cell.angle_alpha   90.00
_cell.angle_beta   90.00
_cell.angle_gamma   90.00
#
_symmetry.space_group_name_H-M   'P 1'
#
loop_
_entity.id
_entity.type
_entity.pdbx_description
1 polymer ?
#
loop_
_entity_poly.entity_id
_entity_poly.type
_entity_poly.pdbx_seq_one_letter_code
_entity_poly.pdbx_strand_id
1 'polypeptide(L)'
;MKGESLLILHGWGSNSERWQRVKELLEKKGIEVLVLDLPGFGRIPSPTKAWGRDDYINWIFQKVKDYNPPTAQQGKLYNNWQKFNLLGHSFGGGLAVKIATSFPEKIEKLVLCAPAIIKRNSIKAYLFYWIAYLGKKIFSLPKFKILYPLAEKLIYKLAGTKDYYVADGMMKETMKKIGKEEPLEELLEKVKIPTLILWGKRDGILPLKDAYRIKEKIRDSKLKIIPKARHSPHREAPEELAENIIQFIKS
;
A
#
# COMPACT_ATOMS: atom_id res chain seq x y z
N MET A 1 30.16 -5.32 7.42
CA MET A 1 29.08 -4.31 7.57
C MET A 1 27.77 -5.05 7.44
N LYS A 2 26.79 -4.78 8.32
CA LYS A 2 25.44 -5.35 8.24
C LYS A 2 24.78 -4.78 7.00
N GLY A 3 24.34 -5.62 6.06
CA GLY A 3 23.66 -5.16 4.84
C GLY A 3 22.32 -4.54 5.18
N GLU A 4 21.91 -3.52 4.44
CA GLU A 4 20.58 -2.93 4.56
C GLU A 4 19.52 -3.86 3.97
N SER A 5 18.42 -4.08 4.67
CA SER A 5 17.26 -4.85 4.18
C SER A 5 16.02 -3.97 4.07
N LEU A 6 15.20 -4.18 3.05
CA LEU A 6 13.98 -3.43 2.78
C LEU A 6 12.80 -4.37 2.46
N LEU A 7 11.76 -4.30 3.27
CA LEU A 7 10.48 -4.91 2.98
C LEU A 7 9.58 -3.93 2.22
N ILE A 8 9.01 -4.36 1.10
CA ILE A 8 8.07 -3.58 0.30
C ILE A 8 6.69 -4.21 0.37
N LEU A 9 5.70 -3.41 0.79
CA LEU A 9 4.29 -3.74 0.81
C LEU A 9 3.57 -2.95 -0.30
N HIS A 10 3.04 -3.66 -1.28
CA HIS A 10 2.37 -3.05 -2.44
C HIS A 10 0.95 -2.55 -2.10
N GLY A 11 0.37 -1.77 -3.02
CA GLY A 11 -1.00 -1.26 -2.93
C GLY A 11 -2.06 -2.31 -3.27
N TRP A 12 -3.33 -2.00 -2.95
CA TRP A 12 -4.48 -2.81 -3.32
C TRP A 12 -4.53 -3.05 -4.84
N GLY A 13 -4.82 -4.27 -5.26
CA GLY A 13 -4.86 -4.63 -6.69
C GLY A 13 -3.50 -4.65 -7.40
N SER A 14 -2.39 -4.59 -6.63
CA SER A 14 -1.02 -4.67 -7.15
C SER A 14 -0.37 -6.02 -6.83
N ASN A 15 0.90 -6.19 -7.15
CA ASN A 15 1.68 -7.39 -6.87
C ASN A 15 3.19 -7.07 -6.86
N SER A 16 4.01 -8.06 -6.49
CA SER A 16 5.46 -7.96 -6.44
C SER A 16 6.12 -7.68 -7.80
N GLU A 17 5.59 -8.22 -8.89
CA GLU A 17 6.14 -8.05 -10.24
C GLU A 17 6.21 -6.57 -10.66
N ARG A 18 5.24 -5.78 -10.23
CA ARG A 18 5.20 -4.34 -10.53
C ARG A 18 6.31 -3.53 -9.84
N TRP A 19 6.99 -4.13 -8.87
CA TRP A 19 8.10 -3.52 -8.13
C TRP A 19 9.47 -4.02 -8.61
N GLN A 20 9.51 -4.95 -9.57
CA GLN A 20 10.74 -5.61 -10.01
C GLN A 20 11.82 -4.62 -10.43
N ARG A 21 11.49 -3.58 -11.20
CA ARG A 21 12.46 -2.56 -11.64
C ARG A 21 13.08 -1.80 -10.46
N VAL A 22 12.25 -1.38 -9.50
CA VAL A 22 12.73 -0.71 -8.29
C VAL A 22 13.59 -1.65 -7.45
N LYS A 23 13.17 -2.90 -7.28
CA LYS A 23 13.94 -3.94 -6.58
C LYS A 23 15.34 -4.07 -7.19
N GLU A 24 15.46 -4.25 -8.50
CA GLU A 24 16.76 -4.37 -9.18
C GLU A 24 17.68 -3.17 -8.97
N LEU A 25 17.10 -1.95 -8.99
CA LEU A 25 17.86 -0.72 -8.77
C LEU A 25 18.40 -0.63 -7.34
N LEU A 26 17.62 -1.06 -6.35
CA LEU A 26 18.00 -1.08 -4.94
C LEU A 26 19.04 -2.16 -4.66
N GLU A 27 18.86 -3.37 -5.21
CA GLU A 27 19.78 -4.50 -5.04
C GLU A 27 21.15 -4.23 -5.67
N LYS A 28 21.23 -3.54 -6.82
CA LYS A 28 22.48 -3.05 -7.42
C LYS A 28 23.26 -2.11 -6.50
N LYS A 29 22.60 -1.51 -5.51
CA LYS A 29 23.21 -0.64 -4.48
C LYS A 29 23.44 -1.35 -3.15
N GLY A 30 23.30 -2.68 -3.12
CA GLY A 30 23.58 -3.51 -1.95
C GLY A 30 22.48 -3.48 -0.88
N ILE A 31 21.26 -3.11 -1.24
CA ILE A 31 20.08 -3.20 -0.37
C ILE A 31 19.38 -4.52 -0.69
N GLU A 32 19.24 -5.41 0.29
CA GLU A 32 18.48 -6.65 0.15
C GLU A 32 16.97 -6.33 0.14
N VAL A 33 16.23 -6.75 -0.89
CA VAL A 33 14.83 -6.35 -1.07
C VAL A 33 13.88 -7.54 -1.10
N LEU A 34 12.94 -7.57 -0.16
CA LEU A 34 11.81 -8.48 -0.16
C LEU A 34 10.53 -7.73 -0.57
N VAL A 35 9.90 -8.16 -1.66
CA VAL A 35 8.58 -7.68 -2.07
C VAL A 35 7.58 -8.81 -1.89
N LEU A 36 6.62 -8.65 -0.98
CA LEU A 36 5.59 -9.67 -0.74
C LEU A 36 4.37 -9.42 -1.63
N ASP A 37 3.85 -10.49 -2.25
CA ASP A 37 2.47 -10.50 -2.72
C ASP A 37 1.58 -10.67 -1.49
N LEU A 38 0.72 -9.69 -1.23
CA LEU A 38 -0.20 -9.75 -0.10
C LEU A 38 -1.37 -10.70 -0.41
N PRO A 39 -1.95 -11.42 0.59
CA PRO A 39 -3.10 -12.28 0.38
C PRO A 39 -4.26 -11.61 -0.35
N GLY A 40 -4.77 -12.29 -1.37
CA GLY A 40 -5.74 -11.76 -2.32
C GLY A 40 -5.15 -11.05 -3.54
N PHE A 41 -3.80 -11.03 -3.66
CA PHE A 41 -3.11 -10.34 -4.76
C PHE A 41 -1.93 -11.15 -5.28
N GLY A 42 -1.56 -10.91 -6.55
CA GLY A 42 -0.44 -11.59 -7.19
C GLY A 42 -0.63 -13.11 -7.21
N ARG A 43 0.33 -13.83 -6.63
CA ARG A 43 0.34 -15.30 -6.57
C ARG A 43 -0.31 -15.86 -5.30
N ILE A 44 -0.70 -15.00 -4.36
CA ILE A 44 -1.28 -15.42 -3.09
C ILE A 44 -2.81 -15.37 -3.20
N PRO A 45 -3.51 -16.51 -2.99
CA PRO A 45 -4.96 -16.55 -3.08
C PRO A 45 -5.62 -15.65 -2.02
N SER A 46 -6.90 -15.32 -2.27
CA SER A 46 -7.74 -14.61 -1.32
C SER A 46 -7.87 -15.41 -0.02
N PRO A 47 -7.91 -14.73 1.13
CA PRO A 47 -8.20 -15.38 2.40
C PRO A 47 -9.55 -16.09 2.39
N THR A 48 -9.71 -17.13 3.20
CA THR A 48 -10.98 -17.88 3.35
C THR A 48 -12.02 -17.13 4.19
N LYS A 49 -11.61 -16.10 4.93
CA LYS A 49 -12.45 -15.17 5.70
C LYS A 49 -12.01 -13.75 5.48
N ALA A 50 -12.89 -12.76 5.75
CA ALA A 50 -12.53 -11.36 5.63
C ALA A 50 -11.41 -10.97 6.62
N TRP A 51 -10.32 -10.39 6.09
CA TRP A 51 -9.17 -9.96 6.86
C TRP A 51 -9.25 -8.49 7.25
N GLY A 52 -8.79 -8.17 8.47
CA GLY A 52 -8.45 -6.83 8.90
C GLY A 52 -6.95 -6.55 8.72
N ARG A 53 -6.51 -5.34 9.11
CA ARG A 53 -5.09 -4.97 9.02
C ARG A 53 -4.21 -5.87 9.88
N ASP A 54 -4.67 -6.29 11.06
CA ASP A 54 -3.90 -7.16 11.96
C ASP A 54 -3.69 -8.56 11.37
N ASP A 55 -4.68 -9.09 10.64
CA ASP A 55 -4.55 -10.36 9.94
C ASP A 55 -3.42 -10.28 8.90
N TYR A 56 -3.36 -9.17 8.11
CA TYR A 56 -2.27 -8.92 7.16
C TYR A 56 -0.91 -8.79 7.86
N ILE A 57 -0.84 -8.03 8.96
CA ILE A 57 0.40 -7.81 9.71
C ILE A 57 0.95 -9.11 10.26
N ASN A 58 0.12 -9.94 10.86
CA ASN A 58 0.54 -11.25 11.37
C ASN A 58 1.09 -12.14 10.24
N TRP A 59 0.41 -12.15 9.10
CA TRP A 59 0.87 -12.89 7.93
C TRP A 59 2.20 -12.35 7.38
N ILE A 60 2.36 -11.03 7.31
CA ILE A 60 3.61 -10.38 6.87
C ILE A 60 4.78 -10.80 7.77
N PHE A 61 4.62 -10.73 9.09
CA PHE A 61 5.68 -11.13 10.01
C PHE A 61 6.03 -12.61 9.91
N GLN A 62 5.03 -13.48 9.71
CA GLN A 62 5.30 -14.89 9.44
C GLN A 62 6.15 -15.06 8.19
N LYS A 63 5.82 -14.37 7.08
CA LYS A 63 6.60 -14.44 5.83
C LYS A 63 8.01 -13.86 5.96
N VAL A 64 8.17 -12.78 6.72
CA VAL A 64 9.50 -12.21 7.01
C VAL A 64 10.34 -13.19 7.85
N LYS A 65 9.74 -13.87 8.81
CA LYS A 65 10.42 -14.90 9.62
C LYS A 65 10.87 -16.09 8.77
N ASP A 66 10.02 -16.52 7.83
CA ASP A 66 10.26 -17.67 6.95
C ASP A 66 11.18 -17.32 5.76
N TYR A 67 11.52 -16.04 5.56
CA TYR A 67 12.29 -15.59 4.43
C TYR A 67 13.75 -16.02 4.53
N ASN A 68 14.21 -16.78 3.53
CA ASN A 68 15.60 -17.17 3.35
C ASN A 68 16.11 -16.56 2.03
N PRO A 69 16.98 -15.54 2.08
CA PRO A 69 17.43 -14.85 0.88
C PRO A 69 18.27 -15.77 -0.02
N PRO A 70 18.17 -15.62 -1.35
CA PRO A 70 18.97 -16.38 -2.31
C PRO A 70 20.49 -16.21 -2.15
N THR A 71 20.91 -15.10 -1.55
CA THR A 71 22.32 -14.75 -1.25
C THR A 71 22.84 -15.36 0.05
N ALA A 72 22.04 -16.13 0.76
CA ALA A 72 22.46 -16.89 1.94
C ALA A 72 23.44 -18.01 1.51
N GLN A 73 24.61 -17.63 0.93
CA GLN A 73 25.68 -18.56 0.66
C GLN A 73 26.31 -18.99 1.98
N GLN A 74 26.29 -20.32 2.18
CA GLN A 74 27.14 -21.06 3.11
C GLN A 74 27.11 -20.59 4.58
N GLY A 75 26.05 -20.96 5.32
CA GLY A 75 26.11 -21.04 6.78
C GLY A 75 26.07 -19.73 7.55
N LYS A 76 26.00 -18.58 6.93
CA LYS A 76 25.67 -17.31 7.60
C LYS A 76 24.18 -17.10 7.52
N LEU A 77 23.45 -17.44 8.56
CA LEU A 77 22.13 -16.91 8.84
C LEU A 77 22.27 -15.38 8.91
N TYR A 78 21.99 -14.71 7.78
CA TYR A 78 21.89 -13.26 7.77
C TYR A 78 20.64 -12.85 8.54
N ASN A 79 20.85 -12.51 9.80
CA ASN A 79 19.79 -12.05 10.73
C ASN A 79 19.38 -10.60 10.42
N ASN A 80 19.48 -10.19 9.12
CA ASN A 80 19.18 -8.82 8.67
C ASN A 80 17.70 -8.46 8.81
N TRP A 81 16.83 -9.46 8.98
CA TRP A 81 15.39 -9.28 9.09
C TRP A 81 14.88 -9.23 10.55
N GLN A 82 15.77 -9.15 11.53
CA GLN A 82 15.37 -8.83 12.91
C GLN A 82 14.92 -7.37 13.05
N LYS A 83 15.62 -6.46 12.32
CA LYS A 83 15.26 -5.05 12.17
C LYS A 83 15.55 -4.65 10.75
N PHE A 84 14.58 -4.09 10.04
CA PHE A 84 14.63 -3.83 8.61
C PHE A 84 13.97 -2.49 8.25
N ASN A 85 14.28 -1.96 7.07
CA ASN A 85 13.58 -0.82 6.50
C ASN A 85 12.24 -1.28 5.93
N LEU A 86 11.19 -0.46 6.07
CA LEU A 86 9.85 -0.80 5.62
C LEU A 86 9.34 0.23 4.62
N LEU A 87 8.94 -0.20 3.43
CA LEU A 87 8.25 0.63 2.45
C LEU A 87 6.80 0.16 2.28
N GLY A 88 5.86 1.09 2.38
CA GLY A 88 4.46 0.84 2.07
C GLY A 88 3.91 1.77 1.00
N HIS A 89 3.30 1.20 -0.05
CA HIS A 89 2.62 1.95 -1.10
C HIS A 89 1.12 1.85 -0.95
N SER A 90 0.41 2.99 -1.01
CA SER A 90 -1.06 3.04 -1.00
C SER A 90 -1.65 2.22 0.18
N PHE A 91 -2.38 1.13 -0.06
CA PHE A 91 -2.87 0.21 0.97
C PHE A 91 -1.73 -0.33 1.85
N GLY A 92 -0.63 -0.80 1.23
CA GLY A 92 0.57 -1.23 1.95
C GLY A 92 1.17 -0.12 2.83
N GLY A 93 0.97 1.15 2.45
CA GLY A 93 1.36 2.31 3.27
C GLY A 93 0.57 2.41 4.57
N GLY A 94 -0.72 2.08 4.54
CA GLY A 94 -1.54 1.97 5.74
C GLY A 94 -1.09 0.84 6.68
N LEU A 95 -0.75 -0.33 6.11
CA LEU A 95 -0.16 -1.44 6.88
C LEU A 95 1.19 -1.03 7.48
N ALA A 96 2.04 -0.35 6.69
CA ALA A 96 3.36 0.09 7.14
C ALA A 96 3.30 1.06 8.33
N VAL A 97 2.35 2.00 8.34
CA VAL A 97 2.13 2.89 9.50
C VAL A 97 1.71 2.09 10.72
N LYS A 98 0.79 1.16 10.58
CA LYS A 98 0.34 0.33 11.71
C LYS A 98 1.47 -0.56 12.23
N ILE A 99 2.29 -1.15 11.36
CA ILE A 99 3.49 -1.91 11.74
C ILE A 99 4.49 -1.01 12.49
N ALA A 100 4.81 0.16 11.94
CA ALA A 100 5.79 1.08 12.51
C ALA A 100 5.38 1.62 13.90
N THR A 101 4.08 1.69 14.17
CA THR A 101 3.57 2.13 15.48
C THR A 101 3.41 0.99 16.49
N SER A 102 3.10 -0.23 16.02
CA SER A 102 2.89 -1.38 16.90
C SER A 102 4.17 -2.17 17.19
N PHE A 103 5.17 -2.10 16.30
CA PHE A 103 6.44 -2.85 16.39
C PHE A 103 7.63 -1.95 16.00
N PRO A 104 7.80 -0.79 16.66
CA PRO A 104 8.85 0.18 16.31
C PRO A 104 10.27 -0.39 16.42
N GLU A 105 10.49 -1.36 17.29
CA GLU A 105 11.77 -2.04 17.48
C GLU A 105 12.18 -2.90 16.28
N LYS A 106 11.23 -3.28 15.43
CA LYS A 106 11.46 -4.08 14.20
C LYS A 106 11.82 -3.23 12.99
N ILE A 107 11.56 -1.93 13.04
CA ILE A 107 11.68 -1.06 11.86
C ILE A 107 12.83 -0.06 12.05
N GLU A 108 13.78 -0.08 11.11
CA GLU A 108 14.91 0.87 11.09
C GLU A 108 14.50 2.24 10.56
N LYS A 109 13.94 2.26 9.34
CA LYS A 109 13.41 3.46 8.68
C LYS A 109 12.11 3.13 7.96
N LEU A 110 11.23 4.12 7.85
CA LEU A 110 9.92 3.99 7.18
C LEU A 110 9.89 4.79 5.88
N VAL A 111 9.45 4.17 4.80
CA VAL A 111 9.18 4.85 3.52
C VAL A 111 7.71 4.74 3.19
N LEU A 112 7.03 5.86 3.05
CA LEU A 112 5.62 5.95 2.72
C LEU A 112 5.46 6.48 1.29
N CYS A 113 5.09 5.61 0.35
CA CYS A 113 4.89 5.98 -1.05
C CYS A 113 3.40 6.14 -1.34
N ALA A 114 2.90 7.37 -1.46
CA ALA A 114 1.48 7.70 -1.65
C ALA A 114 0.56 6.84 -0.77
N PRO A 115 0.73 6.81 0.57
CA PRO A 115 0.03 5.89 1.46
C PRO A 115 -1.45 6.24 1.61
N ALA A 116 -2.33 5.24 1.62
CA ALA A 116 -3.76 5.41 1.84
C ALA A 116 -4.08 5.44 3.35
N ILE A 117 -3.86 6.58 4.00
CA ILE A 117 -3.99 6.77 5.45
C ILE A 117 -5.17 7.68 5.80
N ILE A 118 -5.29 8.80 5.08
CA ILE A 118 -6.29 9.82 5.38
C ILE A 118 -7.68 9.33 4.97
N LYS A 119 -8.54 9.12 5.96
CA LYS A 119 -9.95 8.77 5.71
C LYS A 119 -10.68 9.96 5.09
N ARG A 120 -11.36 9.73 3.99
CA ARG A 120 -12.12 10.77 3.29
C ARG A 120 -13.59 10.50 3.44
N ASN A 121 -14.30 11.44 4.06
CA ASN A 121 -15.74 11.52 3.94
C ASN A 121 -16.06 12.15 2.58
N SER A 122 -16.11 11.33 1.54
CA SER A 122 -16.39 11.82 0.20
C SER A 122 -17.89 11.97 0.00
N ILE A 123 -18.37 13.21 -0.05
CA ILE A 123 -19.75 13.53 -0.47
C ILE A 123 -20.01 12.93 -1.86
N LYS A 124 -18.98 12.90 -2.72
CA LYS A 124 -19.04 12.23 -4.03
C LYS A 124 -19.29 10.72 -3.88
N ALA A 125 -18.58 10.03 -2.98
CA ALA A 125 -18.81 8.60 -2.73
C ALA A 125 -20.22 8.34 -2.19
N TYR A 126 -20.73 9.21 -1.31
CA TYR A 126 -22.10 9.16 -0.81
C TYR A 126 -23.12 9.38 -1.93
N LEU A 127 -22.91 10.37 -2.78
CA LEU A 127 -23.76 10.63 -3.95
C LEU A 127 -23.74 9.44 -4.93
N PHE A 128 -22.57 8.89 -5.22
CA PHE A 128 -22.44 7.69 -6.07
C PHE A 128 -23.07 6.44 -5.44
N TYR A 129 -23.00 6.31 -4.11
CA TYR A 129 -23.73 5.25 -3.39
C TYR A 129 -25.25 5.35 -3.65
N TRP A 130 -25.82 6.54 -3.53
CA TRP A 130 -27.25 6.76 -3.80
C TRP A 130 -27.60 6.55 -5.28
N ILE A 131 -26.77 7.00 -6.19
CA ILE A 131 -26.95 6.76 -7.63
C ILE A 131 -26.90 5.26 -7.93
N ALA A 132 -25.95 4.53 -7.35
CA ALA A 132 -25.85 3.09 -7.49
C ALA A 132 -27.04 2.36 -6.86
N TYR A 133 -27.50 2.79 -5.68
CA TYR A 133 -28.66 2.23 -5.00
C TYR A 133 -29.95 2.42 -5.81
N LEU A 134 -30.21 3.65 -6.28
CA LEU A 134 -31.37 3.96 -7.11
C LEU A 134 -31.26 3.25 -8.48
N GLY A 135 -30.08 3.25 -9.09
CA GLY A 135 -29.78 2.52 -10.32
C GLY A 135 -30.09 1.03 -10.18
N LYS A 136 -29.63 0.40 -9.08
CA LYS A 136 -29.93 -1.02 -8.81
C LYS A 136 -31.44 -1.29 -8.76
N LYS A 137 -32.22 -0.39 -8.14
CA LYS A 137 -33.69 -0.50 -8.05
C LYS A 137 -34.34 -0.35 -9.43
N ILE A 138 -33.86 0.57 -10.28
CA ILE A 138 -34.37 0.76 -11.64
C ILE A 138 -33.99 -0.41 -12.55
N PHE A 139 -32.71 -0.82 -12.52
CA PHE A 139 -32.20 -1.92 -13.36
C PHE A 139 -32.60 -3.32 -12.85
N SER A 140 -33.23 -3.44 -11.67
CA SER A 140 -33.88 -4.70 -11.26
C SER A 140 -35.19 -4.97 -12.01
N LEU A 141 -35.75 -3.95 -12.68
CA LEU A 141 -36.93 -4.13 -13.54
C LEU A 141 -36.58 -4.96 -14.79
N PRO A 142 -37.44 -5.89 -15.22
CA PRO A 142 -37.14 -6.86 -16.29
C PRO A 142 -36.60 -6.22 -17.58
N LYS A 143 -37.16 -5.06 -17.97
CA LYS A 143 -36.78 -4.33 -19.18
C LYS A 143 -35.35 -3.78 -19.18
N PHE A 144 -34.79 -3.53 -18.00
CA PHE A 144 -33.46 -2.89 -17.85
C PHE A 144 -32.36 -3.83 -17.34
N LYS A 145 -32.73 -5.07 -16.99
CA LYS A 145 -31.80 -6.04 -16.39
C LYS A 145 -30.56 -6.32 -17.25
N ILE A 146 -30.72 -6.29 -18.58
CA ILE A 146 -29.63 -6.54 -19.54
C ILE A 146 -28.56 -5.43 -19.53
N LEU A 147 -28.95 -4.19 -19.18
CA LEU A 147 -28.04 -3.02 -19.12
C LEU A 147 -27.34 -2.86 -17.76
N TYR A 148 -27.80 -3.60 -16.74
CA TYR A 148 -27.28 -3.49 -15.36
C TYR A 148 -25.75 -3.66 -15.27
N PRO A 149 -25.11 -4.70 -15.87
CA PRO A 149 -23.66 -4.89 -15.77
C PRO A 149 -22.86 -3.74 -16.36
N LEU A 150 -23.35 -3.13 -17.46
CA LEU A 150 -22.68 -2.00 -18.11
C LEU A 150 -22.81 -0.73 -17.27
N ALA A 151 -23.99 -0.45 -16.72
CA ALA A 151 -24.26 0.67 -15.86
C ALA A 151 -23.44 0.56 -14.55
N GLU A 152 -23.40 -0.63 -13.95
CA GLU A 152 -22.61 -0.91 -12.75
C GLU A 152 -21.12 -0.63 -12.99
N LYS A 153 -20.54 -1.15 -14.06
CA LYS A 153 -19.14 -0.92 -14.45
C LYS A 153 -18.83 0.56 -14.65
N LEU A 154 -19.74 1.31 -15.27
CA LEU A 154 -19.60 2.75 -15.48
C LEU A 154 -19.65 3.54 -14.19
N ILE A 155 -20.59 3.22 -13.29
CA ILE A 155 -20.74 3.86 -11.98
C ILE A 155 -19.47 3.66 -11.13
N TYR A 156 -18.95 2.42 -11.02
CA TYR A 156 -17.71 2.16 -10.28
C TYR A 156 -16.49 2.83 -10.90
N LYS A 157 -16.42 2.92 -12.24
CA LYS A 157 -15.35 3.67 -12.94
C LYS A 157 -15.39 5.16 -12.60
N LEU A 158 -16.58 5.77 -12.63
CA LEU A 158 -16.78 7.19 -12.33
C LEU A 158 -16.56 7.51 -10.85
N ALA A 159 -16.95 6.58 -9.97
CA ALA A 159 -16.73 6.70 -8.52
C ALA A 159 -15.26 6.53 -8.11
N GLY A 160 -14.37 6.13 -9.03
CA GLY A 160 -12.97 5.82 -8.71
C GLY A 160 -12.78 4.55 -7.88
N THR A 161 -13.81 3.69 -7.79
CA THR A 161 -13.83 2.46 -7.00
C THR A 161 -13.62 1.20 -7.84
N LYS A 162 -12.81 1.33 -8.92
CA LYS A 162 -12.53 0.23 -9.85
C LYS A 162 -11.98 -1.01 -9.14
N ASP A 163 -11.12 -0.82 -8.15
CA ASP A 163 -10.50 -1.92 -7.42
C ASP A 163 -11.52 -2.72 -6.60
N TYR A 164 -12.56 -2.05 -6.08
CA TYR A 164 -13.67 -2.73 -5.40
C TYR A 164 -14.51 -3.55 -6.38
N TYR A 165 -14.74 -3.05 -7.60
CA TYR A 165 -15.51 -3.77 -8.62
C TYR A 165 -14.80 -5.06 -9.07
N VAL A 166 -13.47 -4.99 -9.25
CA VAL A 166 -12.65 -6.11 -9.74
C VAL A 166 -12.35 -7.13 -8.64
N ALA A 167 -12.44 -6.74 -7.36
CA ALA A 167 -12.20 -7.64 -6.25
C ALA A 167 -13.21 -8.81 -6.24
N ASP A 168 -12.75 -10.00 -5.86
CA ASP A 168 -13.65 -11.14 -5.59
C ASP A 168 -14.53 -10.89 -4.36
N GLY A 169 -15.49 -11.80 -4.11
CA GLY A 169 -16.44 -11.66 -3.01
C GLY A 169 -15.76 -11.50 -1.64
N MET A 170 -14.72 -12.31 -1.36
CA MET A 170 -14.00 -12.27 -0.08
C MET A 170 -13.16 -11.02 0.07
N MET A 171 -12.52 -10.57 -1.01
CA MET A 171 -11.74 -9.32 -0.99
C MET A 171 -12.64 -8.08 -0.83
N LYS A 172 -13.89 -8.12 -1.31
CA LYS A 172 -14.88 -7.07 -1.02
C LYS A 172 -15.23 -7.00 0.47
N GLU A 173 -15.42 -8.15 1.12
CA GLU A 173 -15.68 -8.20 2.57
C GLU A 173 -14.45 -7.77 3.37
N THR A 174 -13.25 -8.15 2.94
CA THR A 174 -11.97 -7.68 3.49
C THR A 174 -11.87 -6.15 3.42
N MET A 175 -12.15 -5.55 2.25
CA MET A 175 -12.14 -4.10 2.10
C MET A 175 -13.14 -3.40 3.02
N LYS A 176 -14.36 -3.96 3.17
CA LYS A 176 -15.37 -3.44 4.11
C LYS A 176 -14.91 -3.53 5.56
N LYS A 177 -14.29 -4.66 5.96
CA LYS A 177 -13.75 -4.85 7.31
C LYS A 177 -12.68 -3.81 7.62
N ILE A 178 -11.68 -3.66 6.73
CA ILE A 178 -10.60 -2.66 6.87
C ILE A 178 -11.15 -1.24 6.93
N GLY A 179 -12.19 -0.92 6.14
CA GLY A 179 -12.82 0.41 6.11
C GLY A 179 -13.55 0.78 7.41
N LYS A 180 -13.90 -0.21 8.25
CA LYS A 180 -14.53 -0.02 9.56
C LYS A 180 -13.54 0.07 10.72
N GLU A 181 -12.27 -0.26 10.49
CA GLU A 181 -11.24 -0.18 11.51
C GLU A 181 -10.89 1.29 11.84
N GLU A 182 -10.17 1.47 12.94
CA GLU A 182 -9.72 2.77 13.42
C GLU A 182 -8.99 3.57 12.35
N PRO A 183 -9.18 4.90 12.31
CA PRO A 183 -8.50 5.77 11.36
C PRO A 183 -6.98 5.71 11.56
N LEU A 184 -6.25 5.35 10.50
CA LEU A 184 -4.79 5.30 10.53
C LEU A 184 -4.14 6.68 10.75
N GLU A 185 -4.87 7.74 10.48
CA GLU A 185 -4.39 9.11 10.66
C GLU A 185 -4.02 9.43 12.12
N GLU A 186 -4.73 8.82 13.07
CA GLU A 186 -4.48 8.99 14.52
C GLU A 186 -3.17 8.32 14.96
N LEU A 187 -2.66 7.38 14.16
CA LEU A 187 -1.39 6.71 14.43
C LEU A 187 -0.16 7.51 13.97
N LEU A 188 -0.33 8.51 13.09
CA LEU A 188 0.78 9.24 12.50
C LEU A 188 1.67 9.95 13.54
N GLU A 189 1.09 10.52 14.57
CA GLU A 189 1.82 11.20 15.65
C GLU A 189 2.57 10.22 16.56
N LYS A 190 2.19 8.93 16.53
CA LYS A 190 2.86 7.85 17.25
C LYS A 190 4.06 7.28 16.49
N VAL A 191 4.24 7.61 15.20
CA VAL A 191 5.41 7.19 14.43
C VAL A 191 6.64 7.94 14.95
N LYS A 192 7.59 7.21 15.54
CA LYS A 192 8.84 7.74 16.12
C LYS A 192 10.08 7.37 15.29
N ILE A 193 9.88 6.74 14.15
CA ILE A 193 10.92 6.22 13.28
C ILE A 193 11.21 7.25 12.19
N PRO A 194 12.48 7.46 11.78
CA PRO A 194 12.80 8.30 10.64
C PRO A 194 11.98 7.89 9.42
N THR A 195 11.26 8.85 8.84
CA THR A 195 10.27 8.57 7.79
C THR A 195 10.52 9.39 6.54
N LEU A 196 10.52 8.73 5.37
CA LEU A 196 10.50 9.36 4.06
C LEU A 196 9.11 9.23 3.45
N ILE A 197 8.50 10.35 3.08
CA ILE A 197 7.22 10.40 2.37
C ILE A 197 7.52 10.73 0.91
N LEU A 198 7.09 9.85 0.00
CA LEU A 198 7.25 9.98 -1.44
C LEU A 198 5.88 10.11 -2.10
N TRP A 199 5.71 11.10 -2.97
CA TRP A 199 4.40 11.35 -3.59
C TRP A 199 4.53 11.82 -5.02
N GLY A 200 3.73 11.25 -5.92
CA GLY A 200 3.64 11.75 -7.29
C GLY A 200 2.89 13.08 -7.36
N LYS A 201 3.49 14.10 -8.00
CA LYS A 201 2.86 15.42 -8.16
C LYS A 201 1.50 15.35 -8.86
N ARG A 202 1.33 14.38 -9.76
CA ARG A 202 0.14 14.20 -10.59
C ARG A 202 -0.77 13.09 -10.09
N ASP A 203 -0.68 12.72 -8.81
CA ASP A 203 -1.53 11.68 -8.22
C ASP A 203 -3.01 12.08 -8.30
N GLY A 204 -3.77 11.36 -9.13
CA GLY A 204 -5.21 11.57 -9.31
C GLY A 204 -6.08 10.69 -8.42
N ILE A 205 -5.46 9.80 -7.62
CA ILE A 205 -6.16 8.91 -6.68
C ILE A 205 -6.11 9.48 -5.28
N LEU A 206 -4.91 9.80 -4.80
CA LEU A 206 -4.69 10.42 -3.49
C LEU A 206 -4.12 11.83 -3.70
N PRO A 207 -4.81 12.90 -3.25
CA PRO A 207 -4.36 14.26 -3.53
C PRO A 207 -3.08 14.58 -2.77
N LEU A 208 -2.22 15.37 -3.40
CA LEU A 208 -0.94 15.80 -2.85
C LEU A 208 -1.06 16.51 -1.48
N LYS A 209 -2.19 17.14 -1.19
CA LYS A 209 -2.45 17.73 0.15
C LYS A 209 -2.36 16.72 1.30
N ASP A 210 -2.65 15.44 1.03
CA ASP A 210 -2.52 14.40 2.05
C ASP A 210 -1.05 14.15 2.40
N ALA A 211 -0.11 14.33 1.44
CA ALA A 211 1.32 14.23 1.71
C ALA A 211 1.79 15.27 2.73
N TYR A 212 1.34 16.52 2.57
CA TYR A 212 1.66 17.60 3.51
C TYR A 212 1.05 17.35 4.89
N ARG A 213 -0.21 16.89 4.94
CA ARG A 213 -0.90 16.54 6.19
C ARG A 213 -0.18 15.40 6.93
N ILE A 214 0.30 14.37 6.22
CA ILE A 214 1.09 13.29 6.81
C ILE A 214 2.43 13.82 7.31
N LYS A 215 3.09 14.70 6.53
CA LYS A 215 4.35 15.35 6.90
C LYS A 215 4.24 16.15 8.20
N GLU A 216 3.14 16.88 8.38
CA GLU A 216 2.88 17.67 9.59
C GLU A 216 2.72 16.79 10.83
N LYS A 217 2.09 15.61 10.68
CA LYS A 217 1.80 14.70 11.79
C LYS A 217 2.98 13.79 12.18
N ILE A 218 3.84 13.43 11.25
CA ILE A 218 5.04 12.64 11.55
C ILE A 218 6.23 13.57 11.79
N ARG A 219 6.63 13.72 13.05
CA ARG A 219 7.64 14.69 13.50
C ARG A 219 8.98 14.55 12.77
N ASP A 220 9.54 13.34 12.74
CA ASP A 220 10.81 13.03 12.05
C ASP A 220 10.52 12.48 10.65
N SER A 221 10.03 13.36 9.75
CA SER A 221 9.77 12.97 8.37
C SER A 221 10.30 13.95 7.35
N LYS A 222 10.68 13.42 6.17
CA LYS A 222 11.09 14.17 4.98
C LYS A 222 10.06 13.91 3.88
N LEU A 223 9.64 14.95 3.15
CA LEU A 223 8.74 14.84 2.00
C LEU A 223 9.50 15.10 0.71
N LYS A 224 9.35 14.20 -0.25
CA LYS A 224 9.85 14.35 -1.62
C LYS A 224 8.70 14.16 -2.61
N ILE A 225 8.55 15.11 -3.50
CA ILE A 225 7.54 15.09 -4.56
C ILE A 225 8.21 14.67 -5.87
N ILE A 226 7.66 13.64 -6.52
CA ILE A 226 8.14 13.13 -7.82
C ILE A 226 7.33 13.82 -8.94
N PRO A 227 7.93 14.76 -9.69
CA PRO A 227 7.18 15.68 -10.57
C PRO A 227 6.40 14.97 -11.70
N LYS A 228 6.98 13.91 -12.26
CA LYS A 228 6.41 13.19 -13.41
C LYS A 228 5.46 12.06 -13.00
N ALA A 229 5.47 11.63 -11.74
CA ALA A 229 4.69 10.51 -11.28
C ALA A 229 3.25 10.88 -10.91
N ARG A 230 2.36 9.89 -11.07
CA ARG A 230 1.00 9.84 -10.56
C ARG A 230 0.97 8.99 -9.29
N HIS A 231 -0.07 8.14 -9.12
CA HIS A 231 -0.24 7.28 -7.94
C HIS A 231 0.74 6.11 -7.86
N SER A 232 1.38 5.74 -8.95
CA SER A 232 2.29 4.58 -9.02
C SER A 232 3.73 4.98 -9.38
N PRO A 233 4.45 5.72 -8.52
CA PRO A 233 5.82 6.16 -8.82
C PRO A 233 6.79 5.01 -9.14
N HIS A 234 6.58 3.83 -8.56
CA HIS A 234 7.36 2.63 -8.82
C HIS A 234 7.29 2.14 -10.29
N ARG A 235 6.28 2.58 -11.03
CA ARG A 235 6.09 2.26 -12.46
C ARG A 235 6.40 3.43 -13.37
N GLU A 236 6.14 4.63 -12.91
CA GLU A 236 6.14 5.86 -13.72
C GLU A 236 7.46 6.63 -13.63
N ALA A 237 8.21 6.44 -12.55
CA ALA A 237 9.51 7.05 -12.31
C ALA A 237 10.37 6.16 -11.39
N PRO A 238 10.63 4.87 -11.76
CA PRO A 238 11.29 3.90 -10.88
C PRO A 238 12.72 4.31 -10.50
N GLU A 239 13.45 4.96 -11.39
CA GLU A 239 14.82 5.42 -11.14
C GLU A 239 14.83 6.54 -10.07
N GLU A 240 14.00 7.56 -10.22
CA GLU A 240 13.90 8.68 -9.27
C GLU A 240 13.37 8.17 -7.91
N LEU A 241 12.41 7.24 -7.92
CA LEU A 241 11.92 6.61 -6.71
C LEU A 241 13.03 5.85 -5.98
N ALA A 242 13.76 4.98 -6.69
CA ALA A 242 14.84 4.18 -6.13
C ALA A 242 15.98 5.06 -5.58
N GLU A 243 16.36 6.13 -6.29
CA GLU A 243 17.39 7.06 -5.83
C GLU A 243 17.03 7.72 -4.50
N ASN A 244 15.81 8.25 -4.37
CA ASN A 244 15.32 8.83 -3.10
C ASN A 244 15.33 7.80 -1.95
N ILE A 245 14.94 6.55 -2.22
CA ILE A 245 14.96 5.47 -1.23
C ILE A 245 16.40 5.16 -0.80
N ILE A 246 17.34 5.01 -1.77
CA ILE A 246 18.75 4.71 -1.49
C ILE A 246 19.38 5.80 -0.64
N GLN A 247 19.20 7.07 -1.01
CA GLN A 247 19.71 8.22 -0.26
C GLN A 247 19.21 8.22 1.18
N PHE A 248 17.93 7.92 1.38
CA PHE A 248 17.33 7.89 2.70
C PHE A 248 17.78 6.70 3.54
N ILE A 249 17.85 5.50 2.97
CA ILE A 249 18.27 4.31 3.72
C ILE A 249 19.73 4.41 4.14
N LYS A 250 20.59 4.96 3.29
CA LYS A 250 22.04 5.05 3.52
C LYS A 250 22.47 6.30 4.31
N SER A 251 21.58 7.26 4.55
CA SER A 251 21.83 8.40 5.46
C SER A 251 21.72 7.98 6.92
#